data_390b002157046f368a840b654646fdf0
#
_entry.id   390b002157046f368a840b654646fdf0
#
_cell.length_a   1.000
_cell.length_b   1.000
_cell.length_c   1.000
_cell.angle_alpha   90.00
_cell.angle_beta   90.00
_cell.angle_gamma   90.00
#
_symmetry.space_group_name_H-M   'P 1'
#
loop_
_entity.id
_entity.type
_entity.pdbx_description
1 polymer ?
#
loop_
_entity_poly.entity_id
_entity_poly.type
_entity_poly.pdbx_seq_one_letter_code
_entity_poly.pdbx_strand_id
1 'polypeptide(L)'
;MNADRYDEAVLLIGFNRPDLLSEVIDRVRRVAPTRVYLAVDGPRSDREGEADRVAACQALAGTIDWECDVHTLFREQNLGCGLGVSGAISWFFEHEERGIILEDDILADPSFFGFASELLDRYADDERVFAITGTNFVPPEHMTDTSTYRFSRVPVVWGWATWRRVWQTYNFDMMARHAVDTWDLQLVFASMAAGRYTATPPVNLVENVGFRADATHTLRTPDYLRSVESIAVPTSPAPVELDERADRWLMRHVYGASLPGLAGQAGRGIKQLARKR
;
A
#
# COMPACT_ATOMS: atom_id res chain seq x y z
N MET A 1 25.51 20.18 -11.36
CA MET A 1 24.81 18.92 -11.67
C MET A 1 23.62 18.91 -10.74
N ASN A 2 22.40 19.07 -11.28
CA ASN A 2 21.21 18.87 -10.48
C ASN A 2 21.25 17.43 -9.95
N ALA A 3 21.21 17.26 -8.63
CA ALA A 3 20.86 15.97 -8.06
C ALA A 3 19.55 15.56 -8.72
N ASP A 4 19.49 14.36 -9.30
CA ASP A 4 18.31 13.87 -9.98
C ASP A 4 17.15 13.97 -8.98
N ARG A 5 16.20 14.88 -9.27
CA ARG A 5 15.02 15.10 -8.42
C ARG A 5 14.20 13.83 -8.49
N TYR A 6 13.71 13.36 -7.33
CA TYR A 6 12.86 12.19 -7.29
C TYR A 6 11.48 12.55 -7.89
N ASP A 7 11.17 11.98 -9.04
CA ASP A 7 10.05 12.46 -9.88
C ASP A 7 8.75 11.65 -9.74
N GLU A 8 8.79 10.53 -8.99
CA GLU A 8 7.55 9.81 -8.70
C GLU A 8 6.70 10.55 -7.66
N ALA A 9 5.40 10.67 -7.95
CA ALA A 9 4.45 11.23 -7.02
C ALA A 9 4.23 10.31 -5.81
N VAL A 10 4.08 10.92 -4.63
CA VAL A 10 3.85 10.19 -3.37
C VAL A 10 2.53 10.62 -2.75
N LEU A 11 1.61 9.68 -2.56
CA LEU A 11 0.39 9.85 -1.79
C LEU A 11 0.62 9.44 -0.33
N LEU A 12 0.36 10.36 0.57
CA LEU A 12 0.32 10.16 2.02
C LEU A 12 -1.13 10.14 2.48
N ILE A 13 -1.54 9.10 3.19
CA ILE A 13 -2.91 8.93 3.68
C ILE A 13 -2.87 8.94 5.21
N GLY A 14 -3.54 9.92 5.81
CA GLY A 14 -3.62 10.07 7.26
C GLY A 14 -5.05 10.19 7.77
N PHE A 15 -5.17 10.11 9.08
CA PHE A 15 -6.45 10.32 9.75
C PHE A 15 -6.28 11.16 11.03
N ASN A 16 -5.95 10.55 12.17
CA ASN A 16 -5.94 11.19 13.49
C ASN A 16 -4.70 10.86 14.33
N ARG A 17 -3.58 10.51 13.67
CA ARG A 17 -2.28 10.16 14.29
C ARG A 17 -1.20 11.11 13.79
N PRO A 18 -1.19 12.39 14.24
CA PRO A 18 -0.27 13.39 13.71
C PRO A 18 1.20 13.09 14.01
N ASP A 19 1.50 12.39 15.10
CA ASP A 19 2.84 11.93 15.47
C ASP A 19 3.39 10.95 14.42
N LEU A 20 2.63 9.94 14.05
CA LEU A 20 3.03 8.94 13.04
C LEU A 20 3.14 9.57 11.65
N LEU A 21 2.13 10.33 11.24
CA LEU A 21 2.15 11.01 9.94
C LEU A 21 3.35 11.95 9.79
N SER A 22 3.75 12.63 10.88
CA SER A 22 4.96 13.45 10.89
C SER A 22 6.22 12.63 10.62
N GLU A 23 6.34 11.43 11.22
CA GLU A 23 7.47 10.53 10.97
C GLU A 23 7.51 10.04 9.52
N VAL A 24 6.34 9.74 8.92
CA VAL A 24 6.25 9.36 7.51
C VAL A 24 6.71 10.52 6.61
N ILE A 25 6.26 11.74 6.87
CA ILE A 25 6.71 12.94 6.12
C ILE A 25 8.22 13.11 6.23
N ASP A 26 8.81 12.89 7.41
CA ASP A 26 10.26 12.98 7.61
C ASP A 26 11.04 11.89 6.85
N ARG A 27 10.45 10.72 6.65
CA ARG A 27 11.03 9.69 5.77
C ARG A 27 10.96 10.09 4.30
N VAL A 28 9.82 10.60 3.85
CA VAL A 28 9.62 11.08 2.47
C VAL A 28 10.52 12.28 2.15
N ARG A 29 10.76 13.17 3.12
CA ARG A 29 11.71 14.30 2.98
C ARG A 29 13.10 13.87 2.53
N ARG A 30 13.56 12.67 2.91
CA ARG A 30 14.91 12.19 2.56
C ARG A 30 15.10 11.97 1.06
N VAL A 31 14.02 11.71 0.33
CA VAL A 31 14.02 11.57 -1.13
C VAL A 31 13.49 12.81 -1.83
N ALA A 32 12.80 13.69 -1.12
CA ALA A 32 12.29 14.98 -1.56
C ALA A 32 11.55 14.89 -2.92
N PRO A 33 10.43 14.13 -3.01
CA PRO A 33 9.72 13.98 -4.27
C PRO A 33 9.19 15.32 -4.77
N THR A 34 9.12 15.48 -6.09
CA THR A 34 8.64 16.71 -6.73
C THR A 34 7.14 16.92 -6.58
N ARG A 35 6.36 15.89 -6.29
CA ARG A 35 4.91 15.95 -6.08
C ARG A 35 4.51 15.13 -4.86
N VAL A 36 3.82 15.78 -3.93
CA VAL A 36 3.28 15.16 -2.71
C VAL A 36 1.78 15.39 -2.65
N TYR A 37 1.06 14.33 -2.43
CA TYR A 37 -0.38 14.32 -2.20
C TYR A 37 -0.63 13.94 -0.75
N LEU A 38 -1.32 14.80 0.01
CA LEU A 38 -1.68 14.52 1.40
C LEU A 38 -3.21 14.45 1.53
N ALA A 39 -3.72 13.25 1.77
CA ALA A 39 -5.13 13.01 2.04
C ALA A 39 -5.34 12.74 3.53
N VAL A 40 -6.26 13.49 4.16
CA VAL A 40 -6.63 13.30 5.58
C VAL A 40 -8.14 13.12 5.67
N ASP A 41 -8.59 11.98 6.23
CA ASP A 41 -10.01 11.72 6.45
C ASP A 41 -10.55 12.64 7.56
N GLY A 42 -11.87 12.92 7.54
CA GLY A 42 -12.51 13.80 8.50
C GLY A 42 -12.70 13.15 9.88
N PRO A 43 -12.98 13.95 10.92
CA PRO A 43 -13.22 13.41 12.26
C PRO A 43 -14.60 12.73 12.36
N ARG A 44 -14.70 11.73 13.24
CA ARG A 44 -15.98 11.18 13.67
C ARG A 44 -16.64 12.15 14.65
N SER A 45 -17.92 12.38 14.48
CA SER A 45 -18.66 13.38 15.28
C SER A 45 -18.87 12.97 16.75
N ASP A 46 -18.74 11.67 17.05
CA ASP A 46 -18.98 11.07 18.36
C ASP A 46 -17.69 10.83 19.19
N ARG A 47 -16.54 11.34 18.71
CA ARG A 47 -15.22 11.13 19.34
C ARG A 47 -14.61 12.42 19.82
N GLU A 48 -14.57 12.60 21.13
CA GLU A 48 -13.98 13.77 21.77
C GLU A 48 -12.47 13.91 21.43
N GLY A 49 -12.03 15.12 21.10
CA GLY A 49 -10.64 15.46 20.78
C GLY A 49 -10.15 14.88 19.43
N GLU A 50 -10.99 14.18 18.67
CA GLU A 50 -10.57 13.65 17.36
C GLU A 50 -10.45 14.76 16.31
N ALA A 51 -11.34 15.75 16.36
CA ALA A 51 -11.26 16.90 15.45
C ALA A 51 -9.93 17.65 15.58
N ASP A 52 -9.42 17.82 16.80
CA ASP A 52 -8.13 18.47 17.05
C ASP A 52 -6.96 17.64 16.47
N ARG A 53 -7.00 16.31 16.61
CA ARG A 53 -5.98 15.44 16.05
C ARG A 53 -6.02 15.42 14.53
N VAL A 54 -7.22 15.40 13.93
CA VAL A 54 -7.38 15.51 12.47
C VAL A 54 -6.85 16.85 11.97
N ALA A 55 -7.19 17.95 12.63
CA ALA A 55 -6.67 19.28 12.30
C ALA A 55 -5.14 19.33 12.42
N ALA A 56 -4.56 18.68 13.42
CA ALA A 56 -3.11 18.55 13.56
C ALA A 56 -2.48 17.75 12.39
N CYS A 57 -3.12 16.65 11.91
CA CYS A 57 -2.67 15.95 10.71
C CYS A 57 -2.73 16.84 9.46
N GLN A 58 -3.81 17.60 9.28
CA GLN A 58 -3.97 18.52 8.14
C GLN A 58 -2.91 19.64 8.15
N ALA A 59 -2.56 20.14 9.35
CA ALA A 59 -1.55 21.17 9.51
C ALA A 59 -0.14 20.71 9.10
N LEU A 60 0.13 19.40 9.08
CA LEU A 60 1.40 18.84 8.64
C LEU A 60 1.70 19.11 7.15
N ALA A 61 0.72 19.47 6.33
CA ALA A 61 0.97 19.97 4.98
C ALA A 61 1.96 21.13 4.96
N GLY A 62 1.90 22.01 5.98
CA GLY A 62 2.82 23.13 6.13
C GLY A 62 4.24 22.77 6.56
N THR A 63 4.50 21.51 6.93
CA THR A 63 5.84 21.00 7.28
C THR A 63 6.59 20.42 6.08
N ILE A 64 5.94 20.30 4.94
CA ILE A 64 6.55 19.88 3.67
C ILE A 64 7.31 21.07 3.11
N ASP A 65 8.60 21.18 3.46
CA ASP A 65 9.44 22.36 3.28
C ASP A 65 10.51 22.24 2.19
N TRP A 66 10.52 21.15 1.43
CA TRP A 66 11.35 21.00 0.24
C TRP A 66 10.60 21.47 -1.02
N GLU A 67 11.34 21.76 -2.08
CA GLU A 67 10.77 22.22 -3.34
C GLU A 67 9.94 21.13 -4.02
N CYS A 68 8.61 21.20 -3.89
CA CYS A 68 7.65 20.27 -4.50
C CYS A 68 6.26 20.91 -4.65
N ASP A 69 5.44 20.31 -5.50
CA ASP A 69 4.01 20.61 -5.60
C ASP A 69 3.25 19.79 -4.54
N VAL A 70 2.58 20.49 -3.61
CA VAL A 70 1.79 19.88 -2.54
C VAL A 70 0.31 19.97 -2.89
N HIS A 71 -0.34 18.83 -3.02
CA HIS A 71 -1.78 18.69 -3.21
C HIS A 71 -2.44 18.14 -1.95
N THR A 72 -3.59 18.68 -1.56
CA THR A 72 -4.27 18.25 -0.33
C THR A 72 -5.71 17.83 -0.60
N LEU A 73 -6.16 16.75 0.07
CA LEU A 73 -7.54 16.30 0.14
C LEU A 73 -7.94 16.19 1.62
N PHE A 74 -8.57 17.22 2.17
CA PHE A 74 -9.05 17.24 3.54
C PHE A 74 -10.56 17.08 3.57
N ARG A 75 -11.03 16.04 4.25
CA ARG A 75 -12.45 15.75 4.35
C ARG A 75 -13.06 16.37 5.60
N GLU A 76 -14.30 16.82 5.48
CA GLU A 76 -15.03 17.38 6.62
C GLU A 76 -15.61 16.31 7.54
N GLN A 77 -15.90 15.12 6.99
CA GLN A 77 -16.54 14.01 7.70
C GLN A 77 -15.73 12.72 7.49
N ASN A 78 -15.76 11.85 8.49
CA ASN A 78 -15.13 10.55 8.43
C ASN A 78 -15.86 9.61 7.46
N LEU A 79 -15.14 9.08 6.50
CA LEU A 79 -15.64 8.08 5.56
C LEU A 79 -15.29 6.65 5.98
N GLY A 80 -14.45 6.51 7.00
CA GLY A 80 -13.93 5.23 7.46
C GLY A 80 -12.83 4.67 6.57
N CYS A 81 -12.14 3.63 7.05
CA CYS A 81 -10.95 3.05 6.41
C CYS A 81 -11.23 2.65 4.95
N GLY A 82 -12.34 1.98 4.68
CA GLY A 82 -12.67 1.51 3.33
C GLY A 82 -12.80 2.64 2.31
N LEU A 83 -13.73 3.56 2.51
CA LEU A 83 -14.02 4.65 1.57
C LEU A 83 -13.01 5.80 1.69
N GLY A 84 -12.47 6.04 2.89
CA GLY A 84 -11.47 7.07 3.12
C GLY A 84 -10.21 6.81 2.32
N VAL A 85 -9.63 5.62 2.47
CA VAL A 85 -8.40 5.23 1.77
C VAL A 85 -8.63 5.07 0.27
N SER A 86 -9.67 4.32 -0.12
CA SER A 86 -9.94 4.10 -1.55
C SER A 86 -10.26 5.38 -2.30
N GLY A 87 -10.99 6.30 -1.65
CA GLY A 87 -11.29 7.60 -2.23
C GLY A 87 -10.06 8.50 -2.34
N ALA A 88 -9.10 8.41 -1.40
CA ALA A 88 -7.83 9.12 -1.48
C ALA A 88 -6.98 8.60 -2.66
N ILE A 89 -6.91 7.28 -2.85
CA ILE A 89 -6.19 6.68 -3.98
C ILE A 89 -6.87 7.03 -5.32
N SER A 90 -8.20 7.03 -5.36
CA SER A 90 -8.93 7.44 -6.57
C SER A 90 -8.65 8.88 -6.94
N TRP A 91 -8.71 9.80 -5.97
CA TRP A 91 -8.35 11.21 -6.16
C TRP A 91 -6.90 11.36 -6.64
N PHE A 92 -5.95 10.63 -6.08
CA PHE A 92 -4.56 10.64 -6.51
C PHE A 92 -4.43 10.25 -7.99
N PHE A 93 -5.10 9.18 -8.42
CA PHE A 93 -5.07 8.72 -9.80
C PHE A 93 -5.98 9.51 -10.77
N GLU A 94 -6.71 10.51 -10.31
CA GLU A 94 -7.28 11.55 -11.19
C GLU A 94 -6.18 12.47 -11.75
N HIS A 95 -5.08 12.62 -11.01
CA HIS A 95 -3.99 13.55 -11.32
C HIS A 95 -2.73 12.82 -11.84
N GLU A 96 -2.41 11.64 -11.30
CA GLU A 96 -1.18 10.92 -11.59
C GLU A 96 -1.44 9.62 -12.36
N GLU A 97 -0.52 9.27 -13.28
CA GLU A 97 -0.58 8.00 -14.03
C GLU A 97 -0.07 6.82 -13.19
N ARG A 98 0.82 7.10 -12.24
CA ARG A 98 1.46 6.13 -11.36
C ARG A 98 1.98 6.83 -10.11
N GLY A 99 2.29 6.07 -9.07
CA GLY A 99 2.94 6.63 -7.90
C GLY A 99 2.97 5.69 -6.71
N ILE A 100 3.53 6.20 -5.63
CA ILE A 100 3.73 5.52 -4.35
C ILE A 100 2.63 5.91 -3.38
N ILE A 101 2.18 4.95 -2.58
CA ILE A 101 1.10 5.11 -1.61
C ILE A 101 1.62 4.66 -0.25
N LEU A 102 1.56 5.56 0.74
CA LEU A 102 1.96 5.34 2.12
C LEU A 102 0.81 5.74 3.06
N GLU A 103 0.51 4.90 4.04
CA GLU A 103 -0.37 5.26 5.15
C GLU A 103 0.43 5.93 6.27
N ASP A 104 -0.24 6.57 7.22
CA ASP A 104 0.38 7.39 8.28
C ASP A 104 1.25 6.59 9.28
N ASP A 105 1.25 5.26 9.21
CA ASP A 105 2.06 4.37 10.02
C ASP A 105 3.11 3.58 9.24
N ILE A 106 3.36 3.91 7.97
CA ILE A 106 4.29 3.20 7.10
C ILE A 106 5.57 4.00 6.90
N LEU A 107 6.63 3.58 7.58
CA LEU A 107 7.96 4.19 7.49
C LEU A 107 8.79 3.49 6.40
N ALA A 108 8.96 4.15 5.27
CA ALA A 108 9.71 3.61 4.14
C ALA A 108 11.22 3.89 4.26
N ASP A 109 12.05 2.88 3.97
CA ASP A 109 13.48 3.08 3.73
C ASP A 109 13.69 3.84 2.41
N PRO A 110 14.69 4.72 2.30
CA PRO A 110 14.98 5.43 1.06
C PRO A 110 15.15 4.53 -0.16
N SER A 111 15.64 3.30 0.02
CA SER A 111 15.80 2.33 -1.07
C SER A 111 14.48 1.83 -1.64
N PHE A 112 13.38 1.89 -0.87
CA PHE A 112 12.04 1.56 -1.37
C PHE A 112 11.63 2.48 -2.53
N PHE A 113 11.93 3.77 -2.42
CA PHE A 113 11.56 4.73 -3.46
C PHE A 113 12.28 4.44 -4.79
N GLY A 114 13.59 4.20 -4.74
CA GLY A 114 14.35 3.80 -5.93
C GLY A 114 13.88 2.46 -6.51
N PHE A 115 13.60 1.49 -5.65
CA PHE A 115 13.03 0.20 -6.04
C PHE A 115 11.66 0.36 -6.73
N ALA A 116 10.77 1.15 -6.16
CA ALA A 116 9.43 1.39 -6.70
C ALA A 116 9.50 2.13 -8.04
N SER A 117 10.30 3.19 -8.15
CA SER A 117 10.45 3.97 -9.39
C SER A 117 10.96 3.10 -10.54
N GLU A 118 12.02 2.34 -10.32
CA GLU A 118 12.59 1.44 -11.33
C GLU A 118 11.56 0.42 -11.84
N LEU A 119 10.78 -0.16 -10.93
CA LEU A 119 9.79 -1.17 -11.32
C LEU A 119 8.50 -0.55 -11.89
N LEU A 120 8.14 0.66 -11.48
CA LEU A 120 7.05 1.42 -12.12
C LEU A 120 7.39 1.72 -13.60
N ASP A 121 8.64 2.09 -13.90
CA ASP A 121 9.11 2.27 -15.26
C ASP A 121 9.12 0.95 -16.03
N ARG A 122 9.76 -0.06 -15.46
CA ARG A 122 10.00 -1.36 -16.12
C ARG A 122 8.72 -2.08 -16.51
N TYR A 123 7.68 -1.99 -15.67
CA TYR A 123 6.42 -2.70 -15.87
C TYR A 123 5.25 -1.79 -16.23
N ALA A 124 5.53 -0.59 -16.74
CA ALA A 124 4.49 0.38 -17.12
C ALA A 124 3.43 -0.22 -18.06
N ASP A 125 3.86 -1.01 -19.03
CA ASP A 125 3.00 -1.63 -20.05
C ASP A 125 2.73 -3.13 -19.82
N ASP A 126 3.26 -3.73 -18.75
CA ASP A 126 3.02 -5.15 -18.46
C ASP A 126 1.74 -5.34 -17.63
N GLU A 127 0.66 -5.73 -18.30
CA GLU A 127 -0.65 -5.92 -17.67
C GLU A 127 -0.67 -7.06 -16.62
N ARG A 128 0.33 -7.94 -16.62
CA ARG A 128 0.45 -9.00 -15.62
C ARG A 128 0.86 -8.45 -14.25
N VAL A 129 1.53 -7.26 -14.23
CA VAL A 129 2.00 -6.66 -12.99
C VAL A 129 0.95 -5.68 -12.46
N PHE A 130 0.47 -5.99 -11.25
CA PHE A 130 -0.58 -5.25 -10.56
C PHE A 130 -0.02 -4.15 -9.67
N ALA A 131 1.03 -4.46 -8.89
CA ALA A 131 1.61 -3.54 -7.92
C ALA A 131 3.07 -3.87 -7.66
N ILE A 132 3.73 -2.95 -6.99
CA ILE A 132 5.06 -3.08 -6.40
C ILE A 132 4.87 -2.86 -4.90
N THR A 133 5.34 -3.77 -4.06
CA THR A 133 5.28 -3.61 -2.61
C THR A 133 6.66 -3.36 -2.01
N GLY A 134 6.72 -2.58 -0.92
CA GLY A 134 7.91 -2.46 -0.08
C GLY A 134 8.01 -3.56 0.97
N THR A 135 6.95 -4.34 1.18
CA THR A 135 6.84 -5.32 2.26
C THR A 135 7.21 -6.72 1.81
N ASN A 136 8.09 -7.38 2.58
CA ASN A 136 8.34 -8.80 2.47
C ASN A 136 8.31 -9.48 3.84
N PHE A 137 7.32 -10.33 4.08
CA PHE A 137 7.20 -11.13 5.30
C PHE A 137 7.87 -12.50 5.18
N VAL A 138 8.15 -12.95 3.96
CA VAL A 138 8.62 -14.33 3.71
C VAL A 138 10.09 -14.47 4.09
N PRO A 139 10.46 -15.43 4.96
CA PRO A 139 11.84 -15.71 5.26
C PRO A 139 12.61 -16.22 4.03
N PRO A 140 13.94 -15.92 3.92
CA PRO A 140 14.74 -16.30 2.75
C PRO A 140 14.67 -17.78 2.39
N GLU A 141 14.65 -18.66 3.38
CA GLU A 141 14.56 -20.12 3.21
C GLU A 141 13.25 -20.61 2.60
N HIS A 142 12.27 -19.73 2.49
CA HIS A 142 10.96 -20.01 1.88
C HIS A 142 10.76 -19.30 0.53
N MET A 143 11.77 -18.59 0.03
CA MET A 143 11.77 -18.00 -1.30
C MET A 143 12.53 -18.89 -2.29
N THR A 144 12.18 -18.80 -3.57
CA THR A 144 12.86 -19.55 -4.63
C THR A 144 14.19 -18.89 -4.98
N ASP A 145 14.22 -17.55 -5.03
CA ASP A 145 15.40 -16.74 -5.27
C ASP A 145 15.39 -15.52 -4.33
N THR A 146 16.55 -15.19 -3.77
CA THR A 146 16.75 -14.02 -2.90
C THR A 146 17.71 -13.00 -3.49
N SER A 147 18.24 -13.24 -4.69
CA SER A 147 19.21 -12.36 -5.35
C SER A 147 18.58 -11.11 -5.97
N THR A 148 17.27 -11.16 -6.22
CA THR A 148 16.48 -10.08 -6.81
C THR A 148 15.06 -10.11 -6.25
N TYR A 149 14.17 -9.25 -6.78
CA TYR A 149 12.75 -9.30 -6.43
C TYR A 149 12.04 -10.50 -7.07
N ARG A 150 10.92 -10.88 -6.50
CA ARG A 150 10.06 -11.98 -6.93
C ARG A 150 8.64 -11.49 -7.22
N PHE A 151 7.81 -12.35 -7.81
CA PHE A 151 6.41 -12.06 -8.02
C PHE A 151 5.51 -12.92 -7.11
N SER A 152 4.49 -12.28 -6.54
CA SER A 152 3.48 -12.86 -5.66
C SER A 152 2.08 -12.59 -6.21
N ARG A 153 1.12 -13.49 -5.97
CA ARG A 153 -0.31 -13.23 -6.22
C ARG A 153 -0.95 -12.36 -5.13
N VAL A 154 -0.24 -12.18 -4.03
CA VAL A 154 -0.79 -11.51 -2.86
C VAL A 154 -0.16 -10.13 -2.75
N PRO A 155 -0.90 -9.07 -3.06
CA PRO A 155 -0.43 -7.72 -2.79
C PRO A 155 -0.41 -7.48 -1.28
N VAL A 156 0.74 -7.08 -0.77
CA VAL A 156 0.86 -6.51 0.57
C VAL A 156 0.96 -5.00 0.39
N VAL A 157 0.03 -4.26 0.99
CA VAL A 157 -0.14 -2.83 0.71
C VAL A 157 0.46 -1.92 1.78
N TRP A 158 1.39 -2.42 2.58
CA TRP A 158 2.19 -1.59 3.46
C TRP A 158 3.36 -1.01 2.68
N GLY A 159 3.24 0.26 2.29
CA GLY A 159 4.16 0.92 1.39
C GLY A 159 4.20 0.22 0.01
N TRP A 160 3.46 0.76 -0.93
CA TRP A 160 3.29 0.15 -2.23
C TRP A 160 3.19 1.19 -3.34
N ALA A 161 3.34 0.74 -4.57
CA ALA A 161 3.22 1.57 -5.75
C ALA A 161 2.41 0.85 -6.83
N THR A 162 1.69 1.62 -7.65
CA THR A 162 0.88 1.08 -8.75
C THR A 162 0.60 2.17 -9.78
N TRP A 163 -0.21 1.82 -10.78
CA TRP A 163 -0.58 2.67 -11.90
C TRP A 163 -2.08 2.97 -11.92
N ARG A 164 -2.46 4.12 -12.49
CA ARG A 164 -3.86 4.48 -12.78
C ARG A 164 -4.58 3.37 -13.56
N ARG A 165 -3.94 2.78 -14.57
CA ARG A 165 -4.50 1.68 -15.37
C ARG A 165 -4.94 0.48 -14.53
N VAL A 166 -4.22 0.21 -13.44
CA VAL A 166 -4.57 -0.86 -12.50
C VAL A 166 -5.71 -0.44 -11.61
N TRP A 167 -5.62 0.76 -11.00
CA TRP A 167 -6.63 1.26 -10.09
C TRP A 167 -8.01 1.39 -10.73
N GLN A 168 -8.09 1.79 -12.01
CA GLN A 168 -9.34 1.87 -12.76
C GLN A 168 -10.03 0.53 -12.99
N THR A 169 -9.32 -0.60 -12.86
CA THR A 169 -9.94 -1.94 -12.92
C THR A 169 -10.55 -2.38 -11.59
N TYR A 170 -10.31 -1.60 -10.53
CA TYR A 170 -10.82 -1.89 -9.20
C TYR A 170 -12.26 -1.39 -9.07
N ASN A 171 -13.18 -2.29 -8.76
CA ASN A 171 -14.61 -1.96 -8.63
C ASN A 171 -15.06 -2.05 -7.18
N PHE A 172 -15.09 -0.90 -6.50
CA PHE A 172 -15.55 -0.79 -5.11
C PHE A 172 -17.02 -1.13 -4.92
N ASP A 173 -17.88 -0.92 -5.93
CA ASP A 173 -19.31 -1.18 -5.82
C ASP A 173 -19.64 -2.66 -5.58
N MET A 174 -18.83 -3.56 -6.12
CA MET A 174 -18.96 -5.00 -5.85
C MET A 174 -18.67 -5.36 -4.40
N MET A 175 -17.93 -4.53 -3.70
CA MET A 175 -17.30 -4.83 -2.42
C MET A 175 -17.94 -4.08 -1.25
N ALA A 176 -18.44 -2.86 -1.45
CA ALA A 176 -19.22 -2.11 -0.46
C ALA A 176 -20.49 -2.86 -0.01
N ARG A 177 -20.93 -3.85 -0.80
CA ARG A 177 -22.12 -4.68 -0.51
C ARG A 177 -21.82 -5.93 0.32
N HIS A 178 -20.55 -6.24 0.65
CA HIS A 178 -20.16 -7.55 1.18
C HIS A 178 -19.41 -7.54 2.50
N ALA A 179 -19.58 -6.48 3.31
CA ALA A 179 -19.14 -6.45 4.72
C ALA A 179 -17.68 -6.87 4.95
N VAL A 180 -16.77 -6.45 4.09
CA VAL A 180 -15.34 -6.48 4.38
C VAL A 180 -14.95 -5.07 4.77
N ASP A 181 -14.67 -4.85 6.05
CA ASP A 181 -14.43 -3.53 6.63
C ASP A 181 -13.09 -2.90 6.19
N THR A 182 -12.24 -3.65 5.46
CA THR A 182 -10.93 -3.19 5.04
C THR A 182 -10.80 -3.14 3.52
N TRP A 183 -10.22 -2.06 3.00
CA TRP A 183 -10.01 -1.84 1.57
C TRP A 183 -8.96 -2.80 0.98
N ASP A 184 -7.96 -3.17 1.78
CA ASP A 184 -6.82 -3.99 1.38
C ASP A 184 -7.18 -5.45 1.03
N LEU A 185 -8.02 -6.10 1.82
CA LEU A 185 -8.52 -7.44 1.51
C LEU A 185 -9.27 -7.48 0.17
N GLN A 186 -9.98 -6.41 -0.13
CA GLN A 186 -10.67 -6.25 -1.39
C GLN A 186 -9.70 -6.21 -2.56
N LEU A 187 -8.60 -5.47 -2.40
CA LEU A 187 -7.53 -5.37 -3.38
C LEU A 187 -6.84 -6.72 -3.60
N VAL A 188 -6.58 -7.48 -2.52
CA VAL A 188 -6.03 -8.84 -2.58
C VAL A 188 -6.93 -9.75 -3.43
N PHE A 189 -8.24 -9.76 -3.17
CA PHE A 189 -9.17 -10.58 -3.95
C PHE A 189 -9.27 -10.15 -5.41
N ALA A 190 -9.28 -8.85 -5.69
CA ALA A 190 -9.32 -8.33 -7.05
C ALA A 190 -8.07 -8.74 -7.86
N SER A 191 -6.88 -8.59 -7.27
CA SER A 191 -5.60 -9.00 -7.87
C SER A 191 -5.57 -10.50 -8.16
N MET A 192 -5.95 -11.32 -7.17
CA MET A 192 -5.99 -12.79 -7.33
C MET A 192 -7.02 -13.23 -8.38
N ALA A 193 -8.20 -12.61 -8.43
CA ALA A 193 -9.23 -12.91 -9.41
C ALA A 193 -8.81 -12.55 -10.84
N ALA A 194 -8.05 -11.47 -10.98
CA ALA A 194 -7.49 -11.03 -12.25
C ALA A 194 -6.26 -11.82 -12.70
N GLY A 195 -5.70 -12.70 -11.83
CA GLY A 195 -4.49 -13.47 -12.12
C GLY A 195 -3.24 -12.61 -12.29
N ARG A 196 -3.21 -11.42 -11.66
CA ARG A 196 -2.11 -10.48 -11.72
C ARG A 196 -1.12 -10.67 -10.57
N TYR A 197 0.08 -10.12 -10.71
CA TYR A 197 1.19 -10.30 -9.80
C TYR A 197 1.65 -9.00 -9.16
N THR A 198 2.19 -9.11 -7.97
CA THR A 198 2.86 -8.02 -7.25
C THR A 198 4.35 -8.29 -7.19
N ALA A 199 5.16 -7.33 -7.63
CA ALA A 199 6.60 -7.37 -7.46
C ALA A 199 6.96 -7.11 -6.00
N THR A 200 7.70 -8.03 -5.40
CA THR A 200 8.02 -8.05 -3.96
C THR A 200 9.54 -8.10 -3.79
N PRO A 201 10.14 -7.21 -2.98
CA PRO A 201 11.59 -7.19 -2.76
C PRO A 201 12.08 -8.44 -2.02
N PRO A 202 13.40 -8.77 -2.09
CA PRO A 202 13.95 -9.91 -1.38
C PRO A 202 13.99 -9.73 0.15
N VAL A 203 14.01 -8.48 0.60
CA VAL A 203 13.99 -8.08 2.03
C VAL A 203 12.83 -7.12 2.27
N ASN A 204 12.56 -6.81 3.53
CA ASN A 204 11.52 -5.84 3.88
C ASN A 204 12.09 -4.41 3.80
N LEU A 205 11.43 -3.51 3.08
CA LEU A 205 11.85 -2.13 2.84
C LEU A 205 11.00 -1.10 3.60
N VAL A 206 9.97 -1.53 4.30
CA VAL A 206 9.07 -0.65 5.04
C VAL A 206 8.78 -1.19 6.43
N GLU A 207 8.64 -0.30 7.40
CA GLU A 207 8.23 -0.63 8.76
C GLU A 207 6.80 -0.12 9.00
N ASN A 208 5.94 -0.97 9.54
CA ASN A 208 4.64 -0.55 10.06
C ASN A 208 4.78 -0.29 11.56
N VAL A 209 4.61 0.97 11.97
CA VAL A 209 4.69 1.42 13.37
C VAL A 209 3.31 1.61 14.00
N GLY A 210 2.25 1.19 13.33
CA GLY A 210 0.87 1.33 13.75
C GLY A 210 0.40 0.31 14.81
N PHE A 211 1.25 -0.63 15.25
CA PHE A 211 0.91 -1.63 16.28
C PHE A 211 0.89 -1.03 17.69
N ARG A 212 -0.06 -0.15 17.95
CA ARG A 212 -0.21 0.60 19.20
C ARG A 212 -1.60 0.36 19.80
N ALA A 213 -1.82 0.79 21.03
CA ALA A 213 -3.10 0.66 21.72
C ALA A 213 -4.24 1.45 21.04
N ASP A 214 -3.91 2.46 20.26
CA ASP A 214 -4.82 3.29 19.46
C ASP A 214 -4.98 2.81 18.00
N ALA A 215 -4.41 1.64 17.65
CA ALA A 215 -4.53 1.04 16.34
C ALA A 215 -5.98 0.67 16.00
N THR A 216 -6.39 0.90 14.75
CA THR A 216 -7.76 0.62 14.29
C THR A 216 -8.03 -0.88 14.12
N HIS A 217 -7.05 -1.67 13.67
CA HIS A 217 -7.26 -3.06 13.28
C HIS A 217 -6.31 -4.08 13.91
N THR A 218 -5.11 -3.70 14.35
CA THR A 218 -4.11 -4.68 14.82
C THR A 218 -3.45 -4.23 16.12
N LEU A 219 -3.84 -4.87 17.22
CA LEU A 219 -3.39 -4.54 18.59
C LEU A 219 -2.10 -5.24 19.01
N ARG A 220 -1.57 -6.16 18.24
CA ARG A 220 -0.35 -6.93 18.55
C ARG A 220 0.58 -6.96 17.37
N THR A 221 1.86 -6.78 17.62
CA THR A 221 2.92 -6.99 16.64
C THR A 221 2.91 -8.44 16.16
N PRO A 222 2.69 -8.71 14.87
CA PRO A 222 2.70 -10.09 14.35
C PRO A 222 4.11 -10.71 14.36
N ASP A 223 4.20 -12.00 14.64
CA ASP A 223 5.46 -12.75 14.69
C ASP A 223 6.17 -12.87 13.33
N TYR A 224 5.45 -12.59 12.23
CA TYR A 224 6.00 -12.65 10.87
C TYR A 224 6.63 -11.34 10.39
N LEU A 225 6.63 -10.29 11.22
CA LEU A 225 7.29 -9.03 10.84
C LEU A 225 8.80 -9.22 10.73
N ARG A 226 9.38 -8.55 9.75
CA ARG A 226 10.81 -8.57 9.48
C ARG A 226 11.39 -7.17 9.64
N SER A 227 12.67 -7.13 10.04
CA SER A 227 13.44 -5.88 10.06
C SER A 227 13.53 -5.27 8.67
N VAL A 228 13.60 -3.96 8.62
CA VAL A 228 13.86 -3.22 7.38
C VAL A 228 15.35 -3.33 7.03
N GLU A 229 15.62 -3.60 5.77
CA GLU A 229 16.97 -3.65 5.20
C GLU A 229 17.02 -2.82 3.91
N SER A 230 18.06 -2.04 3.71
CA SER A 230 18.24 -1.27 2.48
C SER A 230 18.78 -2.15 1.34
N ILE A 231 18.35 -1.89 0.11
CA ILE A 231 18.82 -2.59 -1.09
C ILE A 231 19.31 -1.61 -2.15
N ALA A 232 20.14 -2.10 -3.06
CA ALA A 232 20.42 -1.39 -4.30
C ALA A 232 19.22 -1.49 -5.25
N VAL A 233 19.04 -0.47 -6.08
CA VAL A 233 18.00 -0.49 -7.13
C VAL A 233 18.29 -1.64 -8.11
N PRO A 234 17.29 -2.51 -8.42
CA PRO A 234 17.52 -3.64 -9.30
C PRO A 234 17.79 -3.19 -10.75
N THR A 235 18.95 -3.53 -11.27
CA THR A 235 19.37 -3.19 -12.64
C THR A 235 18.92 -4.21 -13.69
N SER A 236 18.56 -5.42 -13.26
CA SER A 236 18.13 -6.51 -14.14
C SER A 236 16.68 -6.92 -13.86
N PRO A 237 15.89 -7.27 -14.89
CA PRO A 237 14.54 -7.76 -14.69
C PRO A 237 14.57 -9.16 -14.07
N ALA A 238 13.64 -9.41 -13.14
CA ALA A 238 13.29 -10.76 -12.75
C ALA A 238 12.27 -11.36 -13.75
N PRO A 239 12.27 -12.68 -13.99
CA PRO A 239 11.19 -13.32 -14.72
C PRO A 239 9.83 -13.03 -14.07
N VAL A 240 8.83 -12.64 -14.89
CA VAL A 240 7.46 -12.43 -14.39
C VAL A 240 6.81 -13.79 -14.21
N GLU A 241 7.30 -14.51 -13.21
CA GLU A 241 6.88 -15.85 -12.81
C GLU A 241 6.62 -15.89 -11.31
N LEU A 242 5.61 -16.65 -10.94
CA LEU A 242 5.16 -16.74 -9.56
C LEU A 242 6.14 -17.50 -8.67
N ASP A 243 6.54 -16.94 -7.55
CA ASP A 243 7.19 -17.69 -6.47
C ASP A 243 6.13 -18.42 -5.63
N GLU A 244 5.69 -19.59 -6.12
CA GLU A 244 4.67 -20.38 -5.44
C GLU A 244 5.10 -20.85 -4.03
N ARG A 245 6.41 -21.01 -3.80
CA ARG A 245 6.93 -21.43 -2.50
C ARG A 245 6.74 -20.33 -1.46
N ALA A 246 7.10 -19.10 -1.83
CA ALA A 246 6.90 -17.92 -1.01
C ALA A 246 5.41 -17.64 -0.77
N ASP A 247 4.59 -17.73 -1.82
CA ASP A 247 3.14 -17.52 -1.70
C ASP A 247 2.46 -18.55 -0.80
N ARG A 248 2.85 -19.82 -0.85
CA ARG A 248 2.31 -20.84 0.07
C ARG A 248 2.65 -20.53 1.53
N TRP A 249 3.87 -20.04 1.78
CA TRP A 249 4.28 -19.63 3.13
C TRP A 249 3.45 -18.42 3.60
N LEU A 250 3.39 -17.38 2.77
CA LEU A 250 2.65 -16.13 3.05
C LEU A 250 1.18 -16.43 3.38
N MET A 251 0.52 -17.20 2.55
CA MET A 251 -0.89 -17.56 2.75
C MET A 251 -1.13 -18.32 4.05
N ARG A 252 -0.23 -19.24 4.42
CA ARG A 252 -0.37 -20.03 5.64
C ARG A 252 -0.11 -19.23 6.91
N HIS A 253 0.94 -18.40 6.93
CA HIS A 253 1.43 -17.78 8.16
C HIS A 253 0.86 -16.37 8.39
N VAL A 254 0.55 -15.64 7.33
CA VAL A 254 -0.02 -14.29 7.43
C VAL A 254 -1.54 -14.31 7.33
N TYR A 255 -2.11 -15.06 6.39
CA TYR A 255 -3.56 -15.07 6.15
C TYR A 255 -4.28 -16.28 6.74
N GLY A 256 -3.57 -17.20 7.40
CA GLY A 256 -4.17 -18.38 8.04
C GLY A 256 -4.94 -19.29 7.08
N ALA A 257 -4.61 -19.25 5.77
CA ALA A 257 -5.36 -19.94 4.73
C ALA A 257 -4.46 -20.68 3.74
N SER A 258 -5.01 -21.68 3.06
CA SER A 258 -4.40 -22.25 1.86
C SER A 258 -4.90 -21.53 0.62
N LEU A 259 -4.04 -21.34 -0.40
CA LEU A 259 -4.44 -20.73 -1.69
C LEU A 259 -5.72 -21.34 -2.30
N PRO A 260 -5.91 -22.69 -2.32
CA PRO A 260 -7.17 -23.30 -2.73
C PRO A 260 -8.36 -22.92 -1.85
N GLY A 261 -8.13 -22.70 -0.55
CA GLY A 261 -9.17 -22.32 0.42
C GLY A 261 -9.71 -20.93 0.18
N LEU A 262 -8.84 -19.95 -0.13
CA LEU A 262 -9.25 -18.57 -0.46
C LEU A 262 -9.96 -18.49 -1.80
N ALA A 263 -9.44 -19.15 -2.83
CA ALA A 263 -10.12 -19.24 -4.12
C ALA A 263 -11.51 -19.88 -3.98
N GLY A 264 -11.63 -20.90 -3.10
CA GLY A 264 -12.90 -21.54 -2.75
C GLY A 264 -13.84 -20.62 -1.94
N GLN A 265 -13.33 -19.75 -1.08
CA GLN A 265 -14.11 -18.78 -0.32
C GLN A 265 -14.57 -17.62 -1.22
N ALA A 266 -13.70 -17.08 -2.05
CA ALA A 266 -14.04 -16.10 -3.07
C ALA A 266 -15.08 -16.66 -4.06
N GLY A 267 -14.90 -17.89 -4.54
CA GLY A 267 -15.85 -18.55 -5.42
C GLY A 267 -17.19 -18.88 -4.75
N ARG A 268 -17.25 -19.13 -3.44
CA ARG A 268 -18.51 -19.28 -2.67
C ARG A 268 -19.21 -17.93 -2.49
N GLY A 269 -18.46 -16.88 -2.20
CA GLY A 269 -18.98 -15.52 -2.14
C GLY A 269 -19.64 -15.11 -3.47
N ILE A 270 -18.95 -15.31 -4.59
CA ILE A 270 -19.45 -15.02 -5.94
C ILE A 270 -20.69 -15.86 -6.28
N LYS A 271 -20.71 -17.16 -5.94
CA LYS A 271 -21.89 -18.03 -6.16
C LYS A 271 -23.09 -17.68 -5.28
N GLN A 272 -22.86 -17.20 -4.08
CA GLN A 272 -23.92 -16.73 -3.19
C GLN A 272 -24.55 -15.44 -3.71
N LEU A 273 -23.78 -14.59 -4.37
CA LEU A 273 -24.22 -13.37 -5.05
C LEU A 273 -25.09 -13.66 -6.28
N ALA A 274 -24.64 -14.61 -7.11
CA ALA A 274 -25.39 -15.02 -8.30
C ALA A 274 -26.76 -15.67 -7.96
N ARG A 275 -26.94 -16.18 -6.72
CA ARG A 275 -28.21 -16.80 -6.27
C ARG A 275 -29.19 -15.82 -5.62
N LYS A 276 -28.77 -14.57 -5.38
CA LYS A 276 -29.64 -13.52 -4.79
C LYS A 276 -30.12 -12.50 -5.82
N ARG A 277 -29.86 -12.76 -7.09
CA ARG A 277 -30.49 -12.11 -8.25
C ARG A 277 -31.58 -13.06 -8.79
#